data_467ae458963a7703d269add1f107b149
#
_entry.id   467ae458963a7703d269add1f107b149
#
_cell.length_a   1.000
_cell.length_b   1.000
_cell.length_c   1.000
_cell.angle_alpha   90.00
_cell.angle_beta   90.00
_cell.angle_gamma   90.00
#
_symmetry.space_group_name_H-M   'P 1'
#
loop_
_entity.id
_entity.type
_entity.pdbx_description
1 polymer ?
#
loop_
_entity_poly.entity_id
_entity_poly.type
_entity_poly.pdbx_seq_one_letter_code
_entity_poly.pdbx_strand_id
1 'polypeptide(L)'
;MSTAAISVPAVSQEVIPILRVASIDQSVAWYAQLGFHKEWEHRLEPDEPGFASIARGRGHIYLSEHDDDASPDTLVYIRHSQLDDLARRLDQEPTEVPWGRELKVEDPDGNRLRISDPIDD
;
A
#
# COMPACT_ATOMS: atom_id res chain seq x y z
N MET A 1 38.12 14.56 2.37
CA MET A 1 37.53 14.86 2.33
C MET A 1 36.57 14.85 2.31
N SER A 2 36.25 14.94 2.33
CA SER A 2 35.34 14.93 2.38
C SER A 2 34.52 14.85 1.96
N THR A 3 34.17 14.55 1.74
CA THR A 3 33.35 14.49 1.36
C THR A 3 32.40 14.74 1.50
N ALA A 4 32.41 14.88 1.61
CA ALA A 4 31.53 15.09 1.75
C ALA A 4 30.78 15.55 1.79
N ALA A 5 30.83 15.69 1.90
CA ALA A 5 30.06 16.19 2.04
C ALA A 5 29.36 16.63 1.45
N ILE A 6 29.40 16.39 1.05
CA ILE A 6 28.81 16.80 0.59
C ILE A 6 27.82 16.78 0.59
N SER A 7 28.00 17.01 0.48
CA SER A 7 26.81 17.09 0.90
C SER A 7 25.77 17.41 -0.03
N VAL A 8 25.22 16.40 -0.47
CA VAL A 8 23.98 16.49 -1.17
C VAL A 8 22.91 16.66 -0.10
N PRO A 9 22.10 17.69 -0.18
CA PRO A 9 20.97 17.80 0.74
C PRO A 9 20.12 16.55 0.64
N ALA A 10 19.67 16.03 1.75
CA ALA A 10 18.74 14.92 1.74
C ALA A 10 17.48 15.38 1.01
N VAL A 11 17.10 14.65 -0.02
CA VAL A 11 15.84 14.90 -0.71
C VAL A 11 14.78 14.05 -0.06
N SER A 12 13.81 14.70 0.57
CA SER A 12 12.69 14.01 1.18
C SER A 12 11.59 13.93 0.14
N GLN A 13 11.40 12.75 -0.41
CA GLN A 13 10.41 12.53 -1.45
C GLN A 13 9.69 11.22 -1.21
N GLU A 14 8.38 11.26 -1.25
CA GLU A 14 7.55 10.07 -1.20
C GLU A 14 6.67 9.99 -2.43
N VAL A 15 6.47 8.79 -2.92
CA VAL A 15 5.49 8.53 -3.96
C VAL A 15 4.41 7.66 -3.32
N ILE A 16 3.19 8.18 -3.27
CA ILE A 16 2.11 7.52 -2.56
C ILE A 16 0.97 7.23 -3.54
N PRO A 17 0.64 5.95 -3.76
CA PRO A 17 -0.49 5.63 -4.62
C PRO A 17 -1.81 6.01 -3.94
N ILE A 18 -2.77 6.43 -4.75
CA ILE A 18 -4.13 6.71 -4.30
C ILE A 18 -5.03 5.66 -4.90
N LEU A 19 -5.74 4.93 -4.03
CA LEU A 19 -6.66 3.90 -4.48
C LEU A 19 -8.09 4.36 -4.30
N ARG A 20 -8.91 4.13 -5.32
CA ARG A 20 -10.33 4.39 -5.24
C ARG A 20 -11.01 3.29 -4.45
N VAL A 21 -11.76 3.66 -3.42
CA VAL A 21 -12.47 2.71 -2.57
C VAL A 21 -13.90 3.17 -2.34
N ALA A 22 -14.80 2.23 -2.16
CA ALA A 22 -16.19 2.55 -1.86
C ALA A 22 -16.37 2.95 -0.39
N SER A 23 -15.59 2.33 0.50
CA SER A 23 -15.69 2.56 1.94
C SER A 23 -14.31 2.51 2.56
N ILE A 24 -13.89 3.62 3.16
CA ILE A 24 -12.62 3.66 3.88
C ILE A 24 -12.62 2.67 5.03
N ASP A 25 -13.72 2.59 5.80
CA ASP A 25 -13.79 1.67 6.93
C ASP A 25 -13.60 0.21 6.50
N GLN A 26 -14.25 -0.18 5.42
CA GLN A 26 -14.11 -1.54 4.89
C GLN A 26 -12.68 -1.79 4.41
N SER A 27 -12.10 -0.81 3.73
CA SER A 27 -10.74 -0.94 3.20
C SER A 27 -9.71 -1.00 4.31
N VAL A 28 -9.84 -0.17 5.33
CA VAL A 28 -8.94 -0.19 6.49
C VAL A 28 -8.95 -1.58 7.13
N ALA A 29 -10.12 -2.17 7.31
CA ALA A 29 -10.23 -3.50 7.89
C ALA A 29 -9.56 -4.55 6.99
N TRP A 30 -9.72 -4.43 5.68
CA TRP A 30 -9.12 -5.38 4.76
C TRP A 30 -7.59 -5.24 4.72
N TYR A 31 -7.09 -4.01 4.62
CA TYR A 31 -5.64 -3.77 4.55
C TYR A 31 -4.94 -4.07 5.88
N ALA A 32 -5.67 -4.14 6.98
CA ALA A 32 -5.10 -4.58 8.26
C ALA A 32 -4.53 -5.99 8.17
N GLN A 33 -5.08 -6.85 7.32
CA GLN A 33 -4.56 -8.20 7.08
C GLN A 33 -3.15 -8.16 6.52
N LEU A 34 -2.81 -7.11 5.79
CA LEU A 34 -1.49 -6.94 5.19
C LEU A 34 -0.54 -6.19 6.14
N GLY A 35 -1.01 -5.80 7.32
CA GLY A 35 -0.20 -5.10 8.30
C GLY A 35 -0.30 -3.59 8.24
N PHE A 36 -1.18 -3.04 7.39
CA PHE A 36 -1.38 -1.60 7.34
C PHE A 36 -2.32 -1.14 8.46
N HIS A 37 -2.11 0.08 8.91
CA HIS A 37 -2.99 0.72 9.89
C HIS A 37 -3.35 2.12 9.40
N LYS A 38 -4.52 2.60 9.81
CA LYS A 38 -4.96 3.95 9.44
C LYS A 38 -4.17 4.97 10.25
N GLU A 39 -3.62 5.97 9.56
CA GLU A 39 -2.91 7.08 10.18
C GLU A 39 -3.82 8.27 10.43
N TRP A 40 -4.63 8.61 9.44
CA TRP A 40 -5.57 9.73 9.53
C TRP A 40 -6.66 9.55 8.49
N GLU A 41 -7.73 10.28 8.70
CA GLU A 41 -8.85 10.33 7.77
C GLU A 41 -9.41 11.75 7.77
N HIS A 42 -9.72 12.24 6.59
CA HIS A 42 -10.32 13.54 6.40
C HIS A 42 -11.67 13.39 5.70
N ARG A 43 -12.68 14.07 6.24
CA ARG A 43 -14.03 14.05 5.69
C ARG A 43 -14.71 15.34 6.12
N LEU A 44 -15.23 16.10 5.15
CA LEU A 44 -15.84 17.39 5.48
C LEU A 44 -17.09 17.22 6.33
N GLU A 45 -17.96 16.32 5.91
CA GLU A 45 -19.20 16.00 6.63
C GLU A 45 -19.33 14.49 6.71
N PRO A 46 -20.06 13.97 7.71
CA PRO A 46 -20.12 12.50 7.91
C PRO A 46 -20.62 11.70 6.73
N ASP A 47 -21.46 12.30 5.87
CA ASP A 47 -22.03 11.62 4.71
C ASP A 47 -21.32 11.96 3.40
N GLU A 48 -20.22 12.70 3.45
CA GLU A 48 -19.46 13.04 2.27
C GLU A 48 -18.28 12.10 2.08
N PRO A 49 -17.72 12.04 0.86
CA PRO A 49 -16.57 11.18 0.60
C PRO A 49 -15.37 11.54 1.46
N GLY A 50 -14.68 10.52 1.94
CA GLY A 50 -13.49 10.68 2.77
C GLY A 50 -12.21 10.41 2.01
N PHE A 51 -11.10 10.78 2.63
CA PHE A 51 -9.76 10.55 2.15
C PHE A 51 -8.92 10.15 3.35
N ALA A 52 -8.17 9.05 3.23
CA ALA A 52 -7.45 8.52 4.38
C ALA A 52 -6.08 8.03 3.99
N SER A 53 -5.19 7.97 4.96
CA SER A 53 -3.88 7.35 4.79
C SER A 53 -3.78 6.09 5.63
N ILE A 54 -3.26 5.04 5.02
CA ILE A 54 -2.87 3.84 5.72
C ILE A 54 -1.37 3.63 5.53
N ALA A 55 -0.73 3.02 6.52
CA ALA A 55 0.71 2.85 6.51
C ALA A 55 1.14 1.52 7.11
N ARG A 56 2.25 1.01 6.60
CA ARG A 56 3.00 -0.09 7.21
C ARG A 56 4.48 0.26 7.04
N GLY A 57 5.15 0.49 8.18
CA GLY A 57 6.54 0.96 8.13
C GLY A 57 6.63 2.28 7.36
N ARG A 58 7.43 2.30 6.32
CA ARG A 58 7.60 3.48 5.47
C ARG A 58 6.66 3.48 4.27
N GLY A 59 5.87 2.43 4.10
CA GLY A 59 4.94 2.36 2.99
C GLY A 59 3.63 3.03 3.32
N HIS A 60 3.16 3.88 2.41
CA HIS A 60 1.91 4.60 2.57
C HIS A 60 1.02 4.35 1.36
N ILE A 61 -0.28 4.26 1.61
CA ILE A 61 -1.29 4.21 0.57
C ILE A 61 -2.40 5.16 0.99
N TYR A 62 -2.86 5.98 0.07
CA TYR A 62 -4.03 6.82 0.31
C TYR A 62 -5.27 6.11 -0.24
N LEU A 63 -6.36 6.20 0.51
CA LEU A 63 -7.65 5.62 0.14
C LEU A 63 -8.62 6.77 -0.08
N SER A 64 -9.27 6.81 -1.23
CA SER A 64 -10.19 7.88 -1.56
C SER A 64 -11.56 7.35 -1.92
N GLU A 65 -12.59 7.91 -1.28
CA GLU A 65 -13.98 7.65 -1.64
C GLU A 65 -14.47 8.62 -2.71
N HIS A 66 -13.63 9.58 -3.13
CA HIS A 66 -14.01 10.57 -4.15
C HIS A 66 -14.00 9.94 -5.54
N ASP A 67 -15.06 10.15 -6.30
CA ASP A 67 -15.25 9.54 -7.62
C ASP A 67 -14.21 9.97 -8.64
N ASP A 68 -13.63 11.14 -8.46
CA ASP A 68 -12.75 11.75 -9.46
C ASP A 68 -11.26 11.64 -9.11
N ASP A 69 -10.90 10.99 -8.00
CA ASP A 69 -9.50 10.93 -7.58
C ASP A 69 -8.70 9.87 -8.34
N ALA A 70 -9.23 8.67 -8.42
CA ALA A 70 -8.51 7.57 -9.03
C ALA A 70 -9.47 6.67 -9.76
N SER A 71 -8.95 5.94 -10.74
CA SER A 71 -9.74 4.92 -11.42
C SER A 71 -9.85 3.70 -10.52
N PRO A 72 -10.97 3.00 -10.55
CA PRO A 72 -11.05 1.70 -9.88
C PRO A 72 -10.12 0.70 -10.57
N ASP A 73 -9.84 -0.42 -9.89
CA ASP A 73 -9.04 -1.50 -10.48
C ASP A 73 -7.59 -1.07 -10.72
N THR A 74 -7.00 -0.39 -9.75
CA THR A 74 -5.60 0.03 -9.80
C THR A 74 -4.69 -1.14 -9.40
N LEU A 75 -3.48 -1.19 -9.95
CA LEU A 75 -2.48 -2.19 -9.62
C LEU A 75 -1.34 -1.54 -8.85
N VAL A 76 -0.99 -2.12 -7.70
CA VAL A 76 0.09 -1.64 -6.85
C VAL A 76 1.06 -2.78 -6.57
N TYR A 77 2.34 -2.49 -6.60
CA TYR A 77 3.39 -3.46 -6.27
C TYR A 77 3.95 -3.12 -4.90
N ILE A 78 3.98 -4.11 -4.01
CA ILE A 78 4.42 -3.92 -2.63
C ILE A 78 5.51 -4.93 -2.31
N ARG A 79 6.60 -4.48 -1.68
CA ARG A 79 7.59 -5.37 -1.08
C ARG A 79 7.25 -5.55 0.39
N HIS A 80 7.21 -6.79 0.83
CA HIS A 80 6.74 -7.11 2.17
C HIS A 80 7.77 -8.01 2.84
N SER A 81 8.27 -7.59 3.99
CA SER A 81 9.35 -8.30 4.67
C SER A 81 8.91 -9.62 5.30
N GLN A 82 7.61 -9.90 5.36
CA GLN A 82 7.07 -11.09 5.99
C GLN A 82 6.11 -11.82 5.06
N LEU A 83 6.57 -12.07 3.83
CA LEU A 83 5.72 -12.64 2.80
C LEU A 83 5.15 -14.01 3.20
N ASP A 84 5.97 -14.86 3.85
CA ASP A 84 5.51 -16.19 4.25
C ASP A 84 4.40 -16.11 5.30
N ASP A 85 4.52 -15.20 6.26
CA ASP A 85 3.47 -14.99 7.27
C ASP A 85 2.19 -14.49 6.60
N LEU A 86 2.33 -13.58 5.66
CA LEU A 86 1.19 -13.04 4.92
C LEU A 86 0.53 -14.14 4.09
N ALA A 87 1.32 -14.96 3.42
CA ALA A 87 0.80 -16.06 2.62
C ALA A 87 -0.03 -17.03 3.46
N ARG A 88 0.47 -17.36 4.66
CA ARG A 88 -0.28 -18.24 5.56
C ARG A 88 -1.58 -17.58 6.01
N ARG A 89 -1.53 -16.29 6.33
CA ARG A 89 -2.72 -15.56 6.78
C ARG A 89 -3.79 -15.50 5.70
N LEU A 90 -3.37 -15.38 4.43
CA LEU A 90 -4.27 -15.30 3.29
C LEU A 90 -4.61 -16.67 2.70
N ASP A 91 -4.01 -17.73 3.24
CA ASP A 91 -4.18 -19.10 2.74
C ASP A 91 -3.84 -19.20 1.25
N GLN A 92 -2.69 -18.66 0.89
CA GLN A 92 -2.20 -18.67 -0.48
C GLN A 92 -0.74 -19.08 -0.50
N GLU A 93 -0.29 -19.65 -1.62
CA GLU A 93 1.12 -19.96 -1.82
C GLU A 93 1.74 -18.91 -2.75
N PRO A 94 2.92 -18.39 -2.38
CA PRO A 94 3.63 -17.46 -3.28
C PRO A 94 3.99 -18.17 -4.58
N THR A 95 3.94 -17.45 -5.68
CA THR A 95 4.35 -17.92 -7.00
C THR A 95 5.74 -17.40 -7.29
N GLU A 96 6.60 -18.25 -7.82
CA GLU A 96 7.92 -17.84 -8.24
C GLU A 96 7.85 -17.04 -9.52
N VAL A 97 8.59 -15.95 -9.56
CA VAL A 97 8.76 -15.10 -10.73
C VAL A 97 10.25 -14.88 -10.92
N PRO A 98 10.70 -14.39 -12.10
CA PRO A 98 12.15 -14.26 -12.35
C PRO A 98 12.91 -13.43 -11.31
N TRP A 99 12.24 -12.52 -10.62
CA TRP A 99 12.89 -11.65 -9.64
C TRP A 99 12.53 -11.97 -8.19
N GLY A 100 11.90 -13.13 -7.92
CA GLY A 100 11.60 -13.55 -6.55
C GLY A 100 10.31 -14.32 -6.44
N ARG A 101 9.57 -14.06 -5.37
CA ARG A 101 8.29 -14.71 -5.12
C ARG A 101 7.21 -13.65 -4.94
N GLU A 102 6.01 -13.93 -5.42
CA GLU A 102 4.91 -12.97 -5.34
C GLU A 102 3.61 -13.61 -4.89
N LEU A 103 2.82 -12.81 -4.18
CA LEU A 103 1.41 -13.07 -3.97
C LEU A 103 0.62 -12.08 -4.80
N LYS A 104 -0.51 -12.52 -5.35
CA LYS A 104 -1.45 -11.65 -6.04
C LYS A 104 -2.75 -11.65 -5.27
N VAL A 105 -3.19 -10.47 -4.84
CA VAL A 105 -4.43 -10.34 -4.10
C VAL A 105 -5.24 -9.19 -4.65
N GLU A 106 -6.54 -9.23 -4.39
CA GLU A 106 -7.46 -8.21 -4.84
C GLU A 106 -8.24 -7.70 -3.63
N ASP A 107 -8.33 -6.38 -3.51
CA ASP A 107 -9.06 -5.80 -2.39
C ASP A 107 -10.56 -5.77 -2.68
N PRO A 108 -11.40 -5.33 -1.71
CA PRO A 108 -12.86 -5.35 -1.92
C PRO A 108 -13.35 -4.52 -3.09
N ASP A 109 -12.54 -3.57 -3.57
CA ASP A 109 -12.93 -2.66 -4.66
C ASP A 109 -12.32 -3.06 -6.00
N GLY A 110 -11.66 -4.21 -6.07
CA GLY A 110 -11.04 -4.66 -7.30
C GLY A 110 -9.65 -4.11 -7.54
N ASN A 111 -9.09 -3.35 -6.60
CA ASN A 111 -7.70 -2.94 -6.69
C ASN A 111 -6.81 -4.17 -6.49
N ARG A 112 -5.79 -4.30 -7.33
CA ARG A 112 -4.95 -5.48 -7.33
C ARG A 112 -3.60 -5.16 -6.72
N LEU A 113 -3.10 -6.08 -5.93
CA LEU A 113 -1.80 -5.95 -5.29
C LEU A 113 -0.92 -7.13 -5.69
N ARG A 114 0.30 -6.82 -6.12
CA ARG A 114 1.35 -7.82 -6.28
C ARG A 114 2.32 -7.59 -5.14
N ILE A 115 2.49 -8.60 -4.31
CA ILE A 115 3.25 -8.49 -3.07
C ILE A 115 4.42 -9.45 -3.14
N SER A 116 5.63 -8.95 -2.97
CA SER A 116 6.82 -9.76 -3.12
C SER A 116 7.74 -9.67 -1.92
N ASP A 117 8.68 -10.61 -1.85
CA ASP A 117 9.81 -10.52 -0.92
C ASP A 117 10.61 -9.26 -1.21
N PRO A 118 11.31 -8.71 -0.20
CA PRO A 118 12.28 -7.65 -0.46
C PRO A 118 13.37 -8.14 -1.39
N ILE A 119 13.97 -7.22 -2.14
CA ILE A 119 15.13 -7.56 -2.96
C ILE A 119 16.33 -7.71 -2.03
N ASP A 120 17.04 -8.82 -2.18
CA ASP A 120 18.32 -9.03 -1.51
C ASP A 120 19.43 -8.39 -2.37
N ASP A 121 20.19 -7.54 -1.74
CA ASP A 121 21.35 -6.92 -2.40
C ASP A 121 22.62 -7.69 -2.09
#